data_40bd6073a8ea7a61227384bc2979c8f9
#
_entry.id   40bd6073a8ea7a61227384bc2979c8f9
#
_cell.length_a   1.000
_cell.length_b   1.000
_cell.length_c   1.000
_cell.angle_alpha   90.00
_cell.angle_beta   90.00
_cell.angle_gamma   90.00
#
_symmetry.space_group_name_H-M   'P 1'
#
loop_
_entity.id
_entity.type
_entity.pdbx_description
1 polymer ?
#
loop_
_entity_poly.entity_id
_entity_poly.type
_entity_poly.pdbx_seq_one_letter_code
_entity_poly.pdbx_strand_id
1 'polypeptide(L)'
;MSPTDLVLDPVQTPGVLAAKLWIGRGSAADPIGQRGAHQLLASVLTRGCGSLDAMQMADLVEGCGAGLRCDTNEDGLLISLKCRDLDSPQLLPLLSSMVHEPHLQADQVNLERELSLQALQRQREDPFHLAFDGWRHLAYGLGPYGHDPLGVAGELEQLTAASLRPIAQSLSAEGAILALSGSIPAGLLDQLQADGISPQSNSADLDPYAKDLSEQASLSAEQPVYL
;
A
#
# COMPACT_ATOMS: atom_id res chain seq x y z
N MET A 1 16.13 10.75 5.46
CA MET A 1 14.98 10.14 4.75
C MET A 1 15.52 8.96 3.95
N SER A 2 14.85 7.83 4.00
CA SER A 2 15.16 6.72 3.11
C SER A 2 14.92 7.14 1.66
N PRO A 3 15.69 6.66 0.69
CA PRO A 3 15.51 7.04 -0.70
C PRO A 3 14.12 6.61 -1.18
N THR A 4 13.42 7.52 -1.84
CA THR A 4 12.14 7.24 -2.49
C THR A 4 12.35 7.39 -3.99
N ASP A 5 12.17 6.31 -4.70
CA ASP A 5 12.25 6.30 -6.16
C ASP A 5 10.94 6.77 -6.77
N LEU A 6 11.01 7.56 -7.83
CA LEU A 6 9.84 8.09 -8.52
C LEU A 6 9.66 7.40 -9.89
N VAL A 7 8.49 6.81 -10.09
CA VAL A 7 8.06 6.24 -11.38
C VAL A 7 6.93 7.10 -11.94
N LEU A 8 7.06 7.54 -13.19
CA LEU A 8 6.08 8.38 -13.86
C LEU A 8 5.46 7.64 -15.06
N ASP A 9 4.14 7.60 -15.05
CA ASP A 9 3.32 7.07 -16.15
C ASP A 9 2.28 8.14 -16.55
N PRO A 10 2.70 9.15 -17.37
CA PRO A 10 1.82 10.22 -17.78
C PRO A 10 0.80 9.69 -18.79
N VAL A 11 -0.43 9.48 -18.34
CA VAL A 11 -1.56 9.08 -19.18
C VAL A 11 -2.43 10.30 -19.46
N GLN A 12 -2.96 10.41 -20.69
CA GLN A 12 -3.90 11.48 -21.06
C GLN A 12 -5.28 11.21 -20.43
N THR A 13 -5.37 11.30 -19.11
CA THR A 13 -6.63 11.24 -18.37
C THR A 13 -6.88 12.60 -17.75
N PRO A 14 -7.67 13.48 -18.42
CA PRO A 14 -7.85 14.87 -17.96
C PRO A 14 -8.37 14.94 -16.54
N GLY A 15 -7.70 15.76 -15.71
CA GLY A 15 -8.17 16.14 -14.39
C GLY A 15 -8.05 15.07 -13.30
N VAL A 16 -7.41 13.93 -13.55
CA VAL A 16 -7.25 12.84 -12.55
C VAL A 16 -5.79 12.47 -12.41
N LEU A 17 -5.34 12.38 -11.16
CA LEU A 17 -4.05 11.85 -10.76
C LEU A 17 -4.25 10.65 -9.84
N ALA A 18 -3.52 9.58 -10.12
CA ALA A 18 -3.36 8.42 -9.24
C ALA A 18 -1.91 8.35 -8.75
N ALA A 19 -1.76 8.18 -7.44
CA ALA A 19 -0.46 8.00 -6.79
C ALA A 19 -0.46 6.69 -6.00
N LYS A 20 0.66 5.95 -6.07
CA LYS A 20 0.89 4.75 -5.27
C LYS A 20 2.25 4.83 -4.62
N LEU A 21 2.28 4.79 -3.30
CA LEU A 21 3.51 4.66 -2.52
C LEU A 21 3.62 3.20 -2.07
N TRP A 22 4.64 2.51 -2.57
CA TRP A 22 4.93 1.13 -2.21
C TRP A 22 6.19 1.05 -1.34
N ILE A 23 6.09 0.28 -0.27
CA ILE A 23 7.20 -0.01 0.65
C ILE A 23 7.36 -1.53 0.69
N GLY A 24 8.56 -2.04 0.41
CA GLY A 24 8.88 -3.46 0.30
C GLY A 24 8.92 -4.19 1.65
N ARG A 25 7.90 -3.99 2.50
CA ARG A 25 7.78 -4.60 3.80
C ARG A 25 6.31 -4.86 4.14
N GLY A 26 5.91 -6.11 4.14
CA GLY A 26 4.54 -6.56 4.37
C GLY A 26 4.45 -7.61 5.48
N SER A 27 3.39 -8.42 5.47
CA SER A 27 3.10 -9.39 6.53
C SER A 27 4.14 -10.50 6.67
N ALA A 28 4.93 -10.78 5.63
CA ALA A 28 6.07 -11.69 5.73
C ALA A 28 7.15 -11.23 6.73
N ALA A 29 7.16 -9.93 7.06
CA ALA A 29 8.04 -9.35 8.06
C ALA A 29 7.38 -9.24 9.46
N ASP A 30 6.18 -9.78 9.66
CA ASP A 30 5.53 -9.81 10.97
C ASP A 30 6.38 -10.59 11.97
N PRO A 31 6.66 -10.03 13.15
CA PRO A 31 7.34 -10.77 14.19
C PRO A 31 6.51 -11.98 14.63
N ILE A 32 7.20 -13.09 14.99
CA ILE A 32 6.53 -14.25 15.60
C ILE A 32 5.81 -13.80 16.88
N GLY A 33 4.53 -14.15 16.99
CA GLY A 33 3.66 -13.68 18.08
C GLY A 33 2.97 -12.34 17.82
N GLN A 34 3.18 -11.75 16.62
CA GLN A 34 2.56 -10.49 16.18
C GLN A 34 2.06 -10.56 14.74
N ARG A 35 1.68 -11.77 14.26
CA ARG A 35 1.20 -11.96 12.90
C ARG A 35 -0.12 -11.22 12.66
N GLY A 36 -0.15 -10.38 11.62
CA GLY A 36 -1.20 -9.40 11.33
C GLY A 36 -0.83 -7.97 11.68
N ALA A 37 0.38 -7.73 12.21
CA ALA A 37 0.79 -6.41 12.66
C ALA A 37 0.96 -5.42 11.50
N HIS A 38 1.50 -5.83 10.33
CA HIS A 38 1.59 -4.95 9.17
C HIS A 38 0.21 -4.63 8.59
N GLN A 39 -0.73 -5.58 8.56
CA GLN A 39 -2.09 -5.32 8.13
C GLN A 39 -2.83 -4.38 9.08
N LEU A 40 -2.73 -4.60 10.39
CA LEU A 40 -3.31 -3.69 11.38
C LEU A 40 -2.70 -2.29 11.27
N LEU A 41 -1.38 -2.20 11.10
CA LEU A 41 -0.70 -0.92 10.88
C LEU A 41 -1.24 -0.24 9.62
N ALA A 42 -1.35 -0.95 8.49
CA ALA A 42 -1.89 -0.39 7.25
C ALA A 42 -3.28 0.22 7.44
N SER A 43 -4.17 -0.45 8.18
CA SER A 43 -5.50 0.07 8.50
C SER A 43 -5.43 1.35 9.35
N VAL A 44 -4.53 1.39 10.33
CA VAL A 44 -4.39 2.53 11.26
C VAL A 44 -3.69 3.73 10.61
N LEU A 45 -2.84 3.54 9.59
CA LEU A 45 -2.16 4.64 8.90
C LEU A 45 -3.14 5.64 8.28
N THR A 46 -4.37 5.23 7.96
CA THR A 46 -5.43 6.11 7.46
C THR A 46 -6.19 6.86 8.57
N ARG A 47 -5.81 6.68 9.84
CA ARG A 47 -6.51 7.21 11.02
C ARG A 47 -5.80 8.40 11.68
N GLY A 48 -5.05 9.16 10.91
CA GLY A 48 -4.37 10.40 11.34
C GLY A 48 -2.86 10.32 11.24
N CYS A 49 -2.26 11.43 10.82
CA CYS A 49 -0.82 11.58 10.66
C CYS A 49 -0.42 13.06 10.74
N GLY A 50 0.81 13.32 11.15
CA GLY A 50 1.35 14.67 11.27
C GLY A 50 0.47 15.57 12.15
N SER A 51 -0.06 16.64 11.59
CA SER A 51 -0.96 17.57 12.29
C SER A 51 -2.45 17.20 12.19
N LEU A 52 -2.82 16.18 11.42
CA LEU A 52 -4.21 15.80 11.14
C LEU A 52 -4.64 14.60 11.98
N ASP A 53 -5.68 14.77 12.78
CA ASP A 53 -6.36 13.64 13.42
C ASP A 53 -7.20 12.83 12.42
N ALA A 54 -7.83 11.74 12.88
CA ALA A 54 -8.59 10.85 12.01
C ALA A 54 -9.75 11.55 11.29
N MET A 55 -10.44 12.46 11.97
CA MET A 55 -11.58 13.19 11.40
C MET A 55 -11.09 14.24 10.38
N GLN A 56 -10.08 15.03 10.76
CA GLN A 56 -9.50 16.04 9.88
C GLN A 56 -8.91 15.43 8.60
N MET A 57 -8.26 14.26 8.72
CA MET A 57 -7.73 13.54 7.56
C MET A 57 -8.85 13.02 6.65
N ALA A 58 -9.92 12.46 7.23
CA ALA A 58 -11.09 12.02 6.47
C ALA A 58 -11.78 13.21 5.78
N ASP A 59 -12.04 14.31 6.51
CA ASP A 59 -12.66 15.52 5.97
C ASP A 59 -11.85 16.11 4.82
N LEU A 60 -10.52 16.11 4.92
CA LEU A 60 -9.63 16.60 3.87
C LEU A 60 -9.74 15.74 2.60
N VAL A 61 -9.66 14.41 2.75
CA VAL A 61 -9.69 13.47 1.62
C VAL A 61 -11.08 13.46 0.97
N GLU A 62 -12.14 13.34 1.77
CA GLU A 62 -13.52 13.31 1.28
C GLU A 62 -13.96 14.67 0.72
N GLY A 63 -13.53 15.78 1.34
CA GLY A 63 -13.79 17.14 0.86
C GLY A 63 -13.23 17.41 -0.53
N CYS A 64 -12.12 16.79 -0.90
CA CYS A 64 -11.56 16.82 -2.25
C CYS A 64 -12.19 15.77 -3.20
N GLY A 65 -13.12 14.93 -2.72
CA GLY A 65 -13.64 13.79 -3.48
C GLY A 65 -12.55 12.78 -3.84
N ALA A 66 -11.49 12.72 -3.05
CA ALA A 66 -10.37 11.82 -3.26
C ALA A 66 -10.62 10.46 -2.61
N GLY A 67 -9.93 9.43 -3.12
CA GLY A 67 -9.85 8.11 -2.50
C GLY A 67 -8.47 7.87 -1.95
N LEU A 68 -8.37 7.56 -0.67
CA LEU A 68 -7.13 7.18 0.02
C LEU A 68 -7.30 5.82 0.66
N ARG A 69 -6.36 4.92 0.42
CA ARG A 69 -6.38 3.56 0.94
C ARG A 69 -4.99 3.09 1.26
N CYS A 70 -4.85 2.29 2.31
CA CYS A 70 -3.62 1.60 2.65
C CYS A 70 -3.92 0.11 2.78
N ASP A 71 -3.19 -0.71 2.04
CA ASP A 71 -3.32 -2.17 2.02
C ASP A 71 -1.94 -2.79 2.26
N THR A 72 -1.93 -4.04 2.74
CA THR A 72 -0.70 -4.84 2.81
C THR A 72 -0.92 -6.21 2.20
N ASN A 73 0.14 -6.78 1.65
CA ASN A 73 0.25 -8.18 1.29
C ASN A 73 1.48 -8.78 2.00
N GLU A 74 1.91 -9.95 1.59
CA GLU A 74 3.08 -10.61 2.18
C GLU A 74 4.35 -9.78 2.00
N ASP A 75 4.56 -9.19 0.82
CA ASP A 75 5.84 -8.58 0.42
C ASP A 75 5.91 -7.08 0.62
N GLY A 76 4.76 -6.40 0.76
CA GLY A 76 4.76 -4.95 0.83
C GLY A 76 3.52 -4.30 1.40
N LEU A 77 3.68 -3.03 1.72
CA LEU A 77 2.61 -2.10 2.09
C LEU A 77 2.43 -1.09 0.96
N LEU A 78 1.18 -0.87 0.56
CA LEU A 78 0.79 0.00 -0.53
C LEU A 78 -0.19 1.07 -0.06
N ILE A 79 0.22 2.33 -0.13
CA ILE A 79 -0.69 3.46 0.04
C ILE A 79 -1.11 3.95 -1.34
N SER A 80 -2.42 4.00 -1.57
CA SER A 80 -3.02 4.39 -2.85
C SER A 80 -3.85 5.65 -2.67
N LEU A 81 -3.56 6.67 -3.47
CA LEU A 81 -4.31 7.93 -3.54
C LEU A 81 -4.82 8.10 -4.97
N LYS A 82 -6.09 8.47 -5.11
CA LYS A 82 -6.68 8.93 -6.36
C LYS A 82 -7.41 10.24 -6.10
N CYS A 83 -7.08 11.29 -6.83
CA CYS A 83 -7.65 12.61 -6.64
C CYS A 83 -7.75 13.38 -7.97
N ARG A 84 -8.36 14.57 -7.91
CA ARG A 84 -8.19 15.52 -9.02
C ARG A 84 -6.74 16.01 -9.03
N ASP A 85 -6.23 16.26 -10.21
CA ASP A 85 -4.85 16.75 -10.41
C ASP A 85 -4.61 18.08 -9.64
N LEU A 86 -5.59 18.96 -9.59
CA LEU A 86 -5.52 20.24 -8.87
C LEU A 86 -5.40 20.09 -7.34
N ASP A 87 -5.89 18.98 -6.78
CA ASP A 87 -5.83 18.74 -5.33
C ASP A 87 -4.55 17.95 -4.94
N SER A 88 -3.82 17.44 -5.93
CA SER A 88 -2.64 16.60 -5.67
C SER A 88 -1.52 17.30 -4.87
N PRO A 89 -1.23 18.61 -5.04
CA PRO A 89 -0.21 19.26 -4.24
C PRO A 89 -0.52 19.27 -2.73
N GLN A 90 -1.81 19.26 -2.37
CA GLN A 90 -2.25 19.20 -0.98
C GLN A 90 -2.31 17.78 -0.44
N LEU A 91 -2.67 16.80 -1.26
CA LEU A 91 -2.93 15.42 -0.82
C LEU A 91 -1.70 14.51 -0.88
N LEU A 92 -0.78 14.72 -1.83
CA LEU A 92 0.42 13.88 -1.94
C LEU A 92 1.31 13.88 -0.69
N PRO A 93 1.50 15.00 0.02
CA PRO A 93 2.29 14.99 1.26
C PRO A 93 1.75 14.08 2.35
N LEU A 94 0.44 13.75 2.31
CA LEU A 94 -0.16 12.80 3.26
C LEU A 94 0.50 11.42 3.17
N LEU A 95 0.87 10.95 1.97
CA LEU A 95 1.50 9.65 1.78
C LEU A 95 2.78 9.51 2.60
N SER A 96 3.60 10.56 2.60
CA SER A 96 4.83 10.62 3.41
C SER A 96 4.52 10.74 4.90
N SER A 97 3.59 11.63 5.28
CA SER A 97 3.21 11.83 6.68
C SER A 97 2.61 10.58 7.32
N MET A 98 1.82 9.79 6.57
CA MET A 98 1.27 8.52 7.03
C MET A 98 2.37 7.53 7.44
N VAL A 99 3.51 7.52 6.72
CA VAL A 99 4.62 6.61 6.99
C VAL A 99 5.54 7.12 8.10
N HIS A 100 5.85 8.42 8.09
CA HIS A 100 6.85 9.00 8.99
C HIS A 100 6.28 9.47 10.34
N GLU A 101 5.03 9.93 10.35
CA GLU A 101 4.38 10.57 11.50
C GLU A 101 2.98 10.01 11.78
N PRO A 102 2.78 8.67 11.78
CA PRO A 102 1.46 8.10 12.09
C PRO A 102 1.09 8.34 13.55
N HIS A 103 -0.16 8.68 13.82
CA HIS A 103 -0.61 8.96 15.20
C HIS A 103 -0.67 7.71 16.06
N LEU A 104 -1.11 6.57 15.53
CA LEU A 104 -1.28 5.31 16.25
C LEU A 104 -2.03 5.50 17.57
N GLN A 105 -3.15 6.24 17.55
CA GLN A 105 -3.99 6.47 18.71
C GLN A 105 -4.60 5.14 19.21
N ALA A 106 -4.60 4.92 20.52
CA ALA A 106 -4.98 3.62 21.09
C ALA A 106 -6.43 3.23 20.79
N ASP A 107 -7.35 4.19 20.75
CA ASP A 107 -8.74 3.98 20.39
C ASP A 107 -8.90 3.57 18.92
N GLN A 108 -8.15 4.20 18.01
CA GLN A 108 -8.14 3.86 16.58
C GLN A 108 -7.52 2.48 16.33
N VAL A 109 -6.41 2.17 17.00
CA VAL A 109 -5.79 0.83 16.95
C VAL A 109 -6.76 -0.24 17.43
N ASN A 110 -7.47 0.00 18.55
CA ASN A 110 -8.45 -0.93 19.08
C ASN A 110 -9.62 -1.14 18.11
N LEU A 111 -10.13 -0.06 17.51
CA LEU A 111 -11.21 -0.13 16.51
C LEU A 111 -10.79 -0.97 15.30
N GLU A 112 -9.63 -0.67 14.70
CA GLU A 112 -9.15 -1.40 13.52
C GLU A 112 -8.81 -2.86 13.84
N ARG A 113 -8.32 -3.15 15.05
CA ARG A 113 -8.10 -4.52 15.51
C ARG A 113 -9.39 -5.31 15.58
N GLU A 114 -10.46 -4.73 16.13
CA GLU A 114 -11.77 -5.36 16.19
C GLU A 114 -12.33 -5.63 14.80
N LEU A 115 -12.21 -4.67 13.88
CA LEU A 115 -12.61 -4.83 12.48
C LEU A 115 -11.82 -5.94 11.78
N SER A 116 -10.52 -6.02 12.02
CA SER A 116 -9.65 -7.08 11.48
C SER A 116 -10.03 -8.47 12.03
N LEU A 117 -10.34 -8.57 13.32
CA LEU A 117 -10.83 -9.82 13.94
C LEU A 117 -12.16 -10.26 13.34
N GLN A 118 -13.08 -9.34 13.10
CA GLN A 118 -14.34 -9.62 12.41
C GLN A 118 -14.12 -10.07 10.96
N ALA A 119 -13.15 -9.49 10.26
CA ALA A 119 -12.79 -9.90 8.91
C ALA A 119 -12.22 -11.33 8.90
N LEU A 120 -11.30 -11.67 9.81
CA LEU A 120 -10.80 -13.02 10.00
C LEU A 120 -11.92 -14.02 10.30
N GLN A 121 -12.89 -13.64 11.14
CA GLN A 121 -14.04 -14.51 11.43
C GLN A 121 -14.86 -14.79 10.19
N ARG A 122 -15.10 -13.78 9.34
CA ARG A 122 -15.82 -13.94 8.07
C ARG A 122 -15.06 -14.83 7.07
N GLN A 123 -13.73 -14.70 7.00
CA GLN A 123 -12.91 -15.58 6.13
C GLN A 123 -13.04 -17.06 6.50
N ARG A 124 -13.21 -17.37 7.79
CA ARG A 124 -13.40 -18.75 8.25
C ARG A 124 -14.72 -19.41 7.79
N GLU A 125 -15.65 -18.62 7.27
CA GLU A 125 -16.90 -19.14 6.66
C GLU A 125 -16.71 -19.54 5.20
N ASP A 126 -15.58 -19.13 4.57
CA ASP A 126 -15.26 -19.47 3.18
C ASP A 126 -14.35 -20.71 3.10
N PRO A 127 -14.85 -21.82 2.52
CA PRO A 127 -14.06 -23.03 2.36
C PRO A 127 -12.75 -22.85 1.57
N PHE A 128 -12.71 -21.92 0.62
CA PHE A 128 -11.51 -21.62 -0.15
C PHE A 128 -10.42 -21.04 0.76
N HIS A 129 -10.76 -20.04 1.57
CA HIS A 129 -9.81 -19.44 2.51
C HIS A 129 -9.30 -20.46 3.52
N LEU A 130 -10.17 -21.30 4.07
CA LEU A 130 -9.77 -22.37 4.99
C LEU A 130 -8.79 -23.37 4.34
N ALA A 131 -9.07 -23.78 3.11
CA ALA A 131 -8.21 -24.72 2.38
C ALA A 131 -6.86 -24.07 2.04
N PHE A 132 -6.88 -22.79 1.63
CA PHE A 132 -5.66 -22.04 1.28
C PHE A 132 -4.78 -21.81 2.50
N ASP A 133 -5.36 -21.44 3.65
CA ASP A 133 -4.62 -21.27 4.91
C ASP A 133 -4.01 -22.59 5.38
N GLY A 134 -4.75 -23.69 5.26
CA GLY A 134 -4.23 -25.02 5.55
C GLY A 134 -3.05 -25.38 4.65
N TRP A 135 -3.15 -25.11 3.35
CA TRP A 135 -2.05 -25.31 2.40
C TRP A 135 -0.85 -24.44 2.71
N ARG A 136 -1.07 -23.14 2.98
CA ARG A 136 -0.04 -22.16 3.35
C ARG A 136 0.73 -22.63 4.58
N HIS A 137 0.03 -23.08 5.61
CA HIS A 137 0.64 -23.62 6.81
C HIS A 137 1.48 -24.88 6.55
N LEU A 138 1.00 -25.79 5.69
CA LEU A 138 1.75 -27.00 5.31
C LEU A 138 2.99 -26.66 4.48
N ALA A 139 2.90 -25.68 3.58
CA ALA A 139 3.99 -25.31 2.68
C ALA A 139 5.09 -24.51 3.39
N TYR A 140 4.72 -23.59 4.27
CA TYR A 140 5.64 -22.61 4.85
C TYR A 140 5.79 -22.70 6.37
N GLY A 141 4.95 -23.50 7.06
CA GLY A 141 4.99 -23.69 8.51
C GLY A 141 4.84 -22.36 9.27
N LEU A 142 5.79 -22.07 10.14
CA LEU A 142 5.88 -20.78 10.86
C LEU A 142 6.73 -19.72 10.13
N GLY A 143 7.09 -19.99 8.88
CA GLY A 143 7.87 -19.06 8.06
C GLY A 143 7.07 -17.83 7.63
N PRO A 144 7.73 -16.89 6.95
CA PRO A 144 7.16 -15.58 6.57
C PRO A 144 5.83 -15.65 5.81
N TYR A 145 5.64 -16.66 4.98
CA TYR A 145 4.43 -16.85 4.17
C TYR A 145 3.44 -17.85 4.77
N GLY A 146 3.69 -18.33 6.01
CA GLY A 146 2.91 -19.39 6.65
C GLY A 146 1.59 -18.95 7.28
N HIS A 147 1.22 -17.66 7.17
CA HIS A 147 -0.02 -17.12 7.69
C HIS A 147 -0.68 -16.16 6.69
N ASP A 148 -1.97 -15.93 6.85
CA ASP A 148 -2.69 -14.92 6.08
C ASP A 148 -2.18 -13.52 6.44
N PRO A 149 -2.03 -12.59 5.48
CA PRO A 149 -1.67 -11.19 5.77
C PRO A 149 -2.58 -10.52 6.79
N LEU A 150 -3.86 -10.91 6.84
CA LEU A 150 -4.81 -10.42 7.84
C LEU A 150 -4.41 -10.82 9.26
N GLY A 151 -3.62 -11.88 9.41
CA GLY A 151 -2.97 -12.29 10.64
C GLY A 151 -3.55 -13.54 11.29
N VAL A 152 -3.13 -13.77 12.54
CA VAL A 152 -3.58 -14.87 13.38
C VAL A 152 -4.38 -14.29 14.55
N ALA A 153 -5.64 -14.70 14.71
CA ALA A 153 -6.58 -14.09 15.64
C ALA A 153 -6.02 -13.92 17.06
N GLY A 154 -5.45 -14.97 17.66
CA GLY A 154 -4.92 -14.91 19.03
C GLY A 154 -3.70 -14.01 19.19
N GLU A 155 -2.94 -13.76 18.12
CA GLU A 155 -1.81 -12.80 18.11
C GLU A 155 -2.32 -11.38 17.84
N LEU A 156 -3.26 -11.23 16.92
CA LEU A 156 -3.88 -9.96 16.60
C LEU A 156 -4.59 -9.35 17.82
N GLU A 157 -5.25 -10.16 18.65
CA GLU A 157 -5.89 -9.73 19.90
C GLU A 157 -4.92 -9.04 20.89
N GLN A 158 -3.64 -9.40 20.84
CA GLN A 158 -2.61 -8.87 21.74
C GLN A 158 -1.93 -7.60 21.19
N LEU A 159 -2.16 -7.24 19.92
CA LEU A 159 -1.54 -6.07 19.31
C LEU A 159 -2.10 -4.78 19.91
N THR A 160 -1.19 -3.85 20.16
CA THR A 160 -1.48 -2.53 20.75
C THR A 160 -0.76 -1.44 19.97
N ALA A 161 -1.12 -0.18 20.23
CA ALA A 161 -0.38 0.95 19.68
C ALA A 161 1.13 0.90 20.01
N ALA A 162 1.48 0.39 21.20
CA ALA A 162 2.87 0.25 21.61
C ALA A 162 3.62 -0.80 20.77
N SER A 163 2.97 -1.93 20.44
CA SER A 163 3.57 -2.97 19.59
C SER A 163 3.68 -2.56 18.11
N LEU A 164 2.81 -1.68 17.62
CA LEU A 164 2.86 -1.17 16.25
C LEU A 164 3.94 -0.10 16.02
N ARG A 165 4.34 0.66 17.05
CA ARG A 165 5.34 1.74 16.91
C ARG A 165 6.68 1.29 16.30
N PRO A 166 7.34 0.21 16.77
CA PRO A 166 8.60 -0.23 16.17
C PRO A 166 8.41 -0.72 14.72
N ILE A 167 7.23 -1.27 14.38
CA ILE A 167 6.91 -1.69 13.02
C ILE A 167 6.76 -0.46 12.11
N ALA A 168 6.03 0.57 12.54
CA ALA A 168 5.90 1.83 11.82
C ALA A 168 7.28 2.50 11.61
N GLN A 169 8.14 2.51 12.63
CA GLN A 169 9.50 3.02 12.52
C GLN A 169 10.34 2.23 11.51
N SER A 170 10.15 0.91 11.44
CA SER A 170 10.83 0.09 10.45
C SER A 170 10.38 0.39 9.02
N LEU A 171 9.08 0.65 8.79
CA LEU A 171 8.56 1.07 7.48
C LEU A 171 9.17 2.40 7.04
N SER A 172 9.27 3.37 7.93
CA SER A 172 9.85 4.69 7.62
C SER A 172 11.35 4.64 7.32
N ALA A 173 12.04 3.56 7.69
CA ALA A 173 13.46 3.34 7.43
C ALA A 173 13.72 2.61 6.09
N GLU A 174 12.70 1.98 5.51
CA GLU A 174 12.81 1.30 4.21
C GLU A 174 12.82 2.31 3.06
N GLY A 175 13.39 1.90 1.93
CA GLY A 175 13.21 2.60 0.67
C GLY A 175 11.77 2.46 0.15
N ALA A 176 11.29 3.47 -0.53
CA ALA A 176 9.94 3.48 -1.08
C ALA A 176 9.95 3.75 -2.59
N ILE A 177 8.90 3.33 -3.27
CA ILE A 177 8.66 3.67 -4.67
C ILE A 177 7.36 4.46 -4.73
N LEU A 178 7.43 5.70 -5.24
CA LEU A 178 6.26 6.52 -5.55
C LEU A 178 5.97 6.43 -7.04
N ALA A 179 4.84 5.86 -7.41
CA ALA A 179 4.37 5.83 -8.79
C ALA A 179 3.24 6.85 -8.97
N LEU A 180 3.36 7.69 -10.00
CA LEU A 180 2.35 8.67 -10.39
C LEU A 180 1.85 8.37 -11.81
N SER A 181 0.52 8.30 -11.98
CA SER A 181 -0.12 8.09 -13.27
C SER A 181 -1.27 9.07 -13.47
N GLY A 182 -1.49 9.50 -14.72
CA GLY A 182 -2.56 10.41 -15.10
C GLY A 182 -2.09 11.83 -15.39
N SER A 183 -2.91 12.83 -15.06
CA SER A 183 -2.61 14.25 -15.25
C SER A 183 -1.69 14.75 -14.13
N ILE A 184 -0.44 15.03 -14.47
CA ILE A 184 0.57 15.52 -13.53
C ILE A 184 0.64 17.04 -13.65
N PRO A 185 0.26 17.82 -12.58
CA PRO A 185 0.30 19.26 -12.62
C PRO A 185 1.72 19.82 -12.82
N ALA A 186 1.81 20.94 -13.52
CA ALA A 186 3.07 21.66 -13.65
C ALA A 186 3.60 22.08 -12.25
N GLY A 187 4.89 21.88 -12.02
CA GLY A 187 5.56 22.20 -10.75
C GLY A 187 5.43 21.13 -9.66
N LEU A 188 4.57 20.11 -9.82
CA LEU A 188 4.49 19.01 -8.85
C LEU A 188 5.79 18.21 -8.76
N LEU A 189 6.43 17.97 -9.90
CA LEU A 189 7.72 17.27 -9.96
C LEU A 189 8.84 18.05 -9.29
N ASP A 190 8.87 19.38 -9.46
CA ASP A 190 9.84 20.24 -8.80
C ASP A 190 9.67 20.21 -7.28
N GLN A 191 8.42 20.20 -6.81
CA GLN A 191 8.10 20.06 -5.39
C GLN A 191 8.57 18.69 -4.85
N LEU A 192 8.26 17.60 -5.52
CA LEU A 192 8.71 16.25 -5.11
C LEU A 192 10.23 16.14 -5.08
N GLN A 193 10.93 16.73 -6.05
CA GLN A 193 12.39 16.76 -6.07
C GLN A 193 12.98 17.58 -4.91
N ALA A 194 12.34 18.71 -4.56
CA ALA A 194 12.72 19.51 -3.39
C ALA A 194 12.54 18.70 -2.08
N ASP A 195 11.55 17.80 -2.03
CA ASP A 195 11.31 16.88 -0.92
C ASP A 195 12.23 15.63 -0.95
N GLY A 196 13.18 15.57 -1.90
CA GLY A 196 14.17 14.49 -2.01
C GLY A 196 13.69 13.25 -2.76
N ILE A 197 12.57 13.34 -3.47
CA ILE A 197 12.02 12.28 -4.32
C ILE A 197 12.50 12.53 -5.75
N SER A 198 13.35 11.67 -6.27
CA SER A 198 13.92 11.83 -7.62
C SER A 198 13.45 10.74 -8.56
N PRO A 199 13.15 11.07 -9.84
CA PRO A 199 12.86 10.06 -10.83
C PRO A 199 14.10 9.20 -11.04
N GLN A 200 13.92 7.86 -11.04
CA GLN A 200 14.99 6.96 -11.46
C GLN A 200 15.32 7.21 -12.94
N SER A 201 16.60 7.22 -13.26
CA SER A 201 17.08 7.47 -14.62
C SER A 201 16.81 6.31 -15.60
N ASN A 202 16.08 5.27 -15.20
CA ASN A 202 15.84 4.05 -15.97
C ASN A 202 14.38 3.83 -16.32
N SER A 203 13.73 4.79 -16.99
CA SER A 203 12.44 4.50 -17.66
C SER A 203 12.58 3.63 -18.92
N ALA A 204 13.80 3.33 -19.35
CA ALA A 204 14.07 2.58 -20.60
C ALA A 204 14.33 1.08 -20.41
N ASP A 205 14.65 0.60 -19.19
CA ASP A 205 15.05 -0.79 -18.96
C ASP A 205 14.06 -1.61 -18.10
N LEU A 206 12.91 -1.07 -17.75
CA LEU A 206 11.92 -1.77 -16.91
C LEU A 206 11.02 -2.73 -17.66
N ASP A 207 11.26 -3.00 -18.94
CA ASP A 207 10.41 -3.93 -19.68
C ASP A 207 11.17 -4.96 -20.54
N PRO A 208 11.75 -5.99 -19.91
CA PRO A 208 12.10 -7.20 -20.66
C PRO A 208 10.86 -7.98 -21.13
N TYR A 209 9.68 -7.76 -20.54
CA TYR A 209 8.43 -8.45 -20.90
C TYR A 209 7.56 -7.68 -21.91
N ALA A 210 7.65 -6.35 -22.04
CA ALA A 210 6.86 -5.59 -23.01
C ALA A 210 7.28 -5.89 -24.45
N LYS A 211 8.56 -6.18 -24.70
CA LYS A 211 9.03 -6.64 -26.02
C LYS A 211 8.40 -7.98 -26.41
N ASP A 212 8.34 -8.94 -25.47
CA ASP A 212 7.76 -10.26 -25.70
C ASP A 212 6.24 -10.21 -25.95
N LEU A 213 5.51 -9.32 -25.24
CA LEU A 213 4.07 -9.15 -25.42
C LEU A 213 3.73 -8.47 -26.74
N SER A 214 4.54 -7.52 -27.22
CA SER A 214 4.33 -6.88 -28.52
C SER A 214 4.64 -7.82 -29.69
N GLU A 215 5.64 -8.70 -29.58
CA GLU A 215 5.90 -9.76 -30.57
C GLU A 215 4.81 -10.84 -30.55
N GLN A 216 4.33 -11.28 -29.40
CA GLN A 216 3.23 -12.25 -29.29
C GLN A 216 1.89 -11.68 -29.80
N ALA A 217 1.61 -10.39 -29.56
CA ALA A 217 0.42 -9.72 -30.11
C ALA A 217 0.48 -9.59 -31.64
N SER A 218 1.64 -9.37 -32.23
CA SER A 218 1.82 -9.33 -33.66
C SER A 218 1.70 -10.70 -34.31
N LEU A 219 2.13 -11.77 -33.65
CA LEU A 219 1.99 -13.16 -34.15
C LEU A 219 0.56 -13.69 -34.01
N SER A 220 -0.24 -13.23 -33.05
CA SER A 220 -1.64 -13.63 -32.92
C SER A 220 -2.60 -12.93 -33.86
N ALA A 221 -2.19 -11.83 -34.47
CA ALA A 221 -3.00 -11.10 -35.46
C ALA A 221 -3.00 -11.73 -36.86
N GLU A 222 -2.11 -12.70 -37.15
CA GLU A 222 -1.99 -13.34 -38.47
C GLU A 222 -2.67 -14.72 -38.60
N GLN A 223 -3.33 -15.22 -37.58
CA GLN A 223 -4.08 -16.48 -37.66
C GLN A 223 -5.58 -16.23 -37.79
N PRO A 224 -6.21 -16.55 -38.95
CA PRO A 224 -7.67 -16.54 -39.06
C PRO A 224 -8.26 -17.67 -38.24
N VAL A 225 -9.13 -17.34 -37.26
CA VAL A 225 -9.95 -18.30 -36.55
C VAL A 225 -11.01 -18.81 -37.49
N TYR A 226 -10.86 -20.04 -38.01
CA TYR A 226 -11.96 -20.76 -38.63
C TYR A 226 -12.79 -21.40 -37.53
N LEU A 227 -14.08 -21.02 -37.49
CA LEU A 227 -15.13 -21.72 -36.76
C LEU A 227 -15.41 -23.08 -37.35
#